data_044553fdeadae0040a0830c5a3bd6d51
#
_entry.id   044553fdeadae0040a0830c5a3bd6d51
#
_cell.length_a   1.000
_cell.length_b   1.000
_cell.length_c   1.000
_cell.angle_alpha   90.00
_cell.angle_beta   90.00
_cell.angle_gamma   90.00
#
_symmetry.space_group_name_H-M   'P 1'
#
loop_
_entity.id
_entity.type
_entity.pdbx_description
1 polymer ?
#
loop_
_entity_poly.entity_id
_entity_poly.type
_entity_poly.pdbx_seq_one_letter_code
_entity_poly.pdbx_strand_id
1 'polypeptide(L)'
;MPVRIFITGGTFDKEYDEITGKLYFQDTHMGEILELGRSRLKVKITTLMLIDSLEMTDGDRLKILDYCKSADEKQIVITHGTDTMTKTCGVLANAKLKKTIVLTGAMIPYKFG
;
A
#
# COMPACT_ATOMS: atom_id res chain seq x y z
N MET A 1 18.56 8.35 -1.38
CA MET A 1 17.83 8.04 -0.14
C MET A 1 16.98 6.80 -0.35
N PRO A 2 17.07 5.82 0.54
CA PRO A 2 16.24 4.63 0.40
C PRO A 2 14.77 4.95 0.72
N VAL A 3 13.88 4.31 -0.02
CA VAL A 3 12.44 4.43 0.17
C VAL A 3 11.89 3.07 0.54
N ARG A 4 11.03 3.02 1.55
CA ARG A 4 10.29 1.82 1.93
C ARG A 4 8.91 1.88 1.33
N ILE A 5 8.50 0.82 0.67
CA ILE A 5 7.12 0.68 0.18
C ILE A 5 6.44 -0.42 0.98
N PHE A 6 5.38 -0.06 1.68
CA PHE A 6 4.51 -1.02 2.37
C PHE A 6 3.25 -1.24 1.54
N ILE A 7 2.98 -2.49 1.25
CA ILE A 7 1.82 -2.90 0.48
C ILE A 7 0.74 -3.34 1.46
N THR A 8 -0.43 -2.75 1.38
CA THR A 8 -1.58 -3.17 2.19
C THR A 8 -2.73 -3.70 1.35
N GLY A 9 -2.64 -3.60 0.03
CA GLY A 9 -3.68 -4.00 -0.89
C GLY A 9 -4.29 -2.81 -1.61
N GLY A 10 -5.58 -2.89 -1.86
CA GLY A 10 -6.31 -1.88 -2.62
C GLY A 10 -6.50 -2.29 -4.07
N THR A 11 -7.26 -1.50 -4.81
CA THR A 11 -7.64 -1.78 -6.20
C THR A 11 -6.43 -2.00 -7.11
N PHE A 12 -5.33 -1.32 -6.82
CA PHE A 12 -4.08 -1.40 -7.55
C PHE A 12 -3.54 -2.84 -7.70
N ASP A 13 -3.65 -3.66 -6.66
CA ASP A 13 -3.13 -5.03 -6.63
C ASP A 13 -4.20 -6.08 -6.91
N LYS A 14 -5.43 -5.69 -7.21
CA LYS A 14 -6.49 -6.65 -7.52
C LYS A 14 -6.37 -7.20 -8.94
N GLU A 15 -6.82 -8.42 -9.11
CA GLU A 15 -7.00 -9.07 -10.40
C GLU A 15 -8.48 -9.38 -10.63
N TYR A 16 -8.87 -9.47 -11.88
CA TYR A 16 -10.25 -9.75 -12.25
C TYR A 16 -10.46 -11.23 -12.48
N ASP A 17 -11.47 -11.79 -11.81
CA ASP A 17 -11.92 -13.15 -12.05
C ASP A 17 -13.01 -13.12 -13.14
N GLU A 18 -12.68 -13.57 -14.34
CA GLU A 18 -13.57 -13.55 -15.49
C GLU A 18 -14.82 -14.42 -15.32
N ILE A 19 -14.72 -15.45 -14.48
CA ILE A 19 -15.84 -16.38 -14.23
C ILE A 19 -16.87 -15.75 -13.31
N THR A 20 -16.44 -15.17 -12.19
CA THR A 20 -17.34 -14.60 -11.18
C THR A 20 -17.58 -13.11 -11.36
N GLY A 21 -16.78 -12.44 -12.17
CA GLY A 21 -16.84 -10.99 -12.35
C GLY A 21 -16.35 -10.21 -11.16
N LYS A 22 -15.66 -10.83 -10.22
CA LYS A 22 -15.16 -10.19 -9.01
C LYS A 22 -13.69 -9.84 -9.10
N LEU A 23 -13.30 -8.75 -8.43
CA LEU A 23 -11.90 -8.42 -8.23
C LEU A 23 -11.37 -9.18 -7.00
N TYR A 24 -10.14 -9.65 -7.09
CA TYR A 24 -9.51 -10.38 -5.98
C TYR A 24 -8.02 -10.07 -5.89
N PHE A 25 -7.43 -10.33 -4.72
CA PHE A 25 -5.99 -10.21 -4.51
C PHE A 25 -5.33 -11.56 -4.77
N GLN A 26 -4.25 -11.54 -5.54
CA GLN A 26 -3.41 -12.71 -5.74
C GLN A 26 -1.98 -12.43 -5.27
N ASP A 27 -1.41 -11.31 -5.70
CA ASP A 27 -0.08 -10.87 -5.31
C ASP A 27 0.06 -9.39 -5.63
N THR A 28 1.15 -8.77 -5.18
CA THR A 28 1.40 -7.36 -5.51
C THR A 28 2.02 -7.23 -6.90
N HIS A 29 1.65 -6.16 -7.60
CA HIS A 29 2.22 -5.79 -8.89
C HIS A 29 3.26 -4.67 -8.77
N MET A 30 3.62 -4.27 -7.54
CA MET A 30 4.51 -3.13 -7.31
C MET A 30 5.88 -3.32 -7.95
N GLY A 31 6.44 -4.54 -7.88
CA GLY A 31 7.73 -4.83 -8.50
C GLY A 31 7.71 -4.60 -10.02
N GLU A 32 6.65 -5.07 -10.69
CA GLU A 32 6.47 -4.89 -12.13
C GLU A 32 6.37 -3.40 -12.50
N ILE A 33 5.64 -2.63 -11.72
CA ILE A 33 5.42 -1.21 -11.98
C ILE A 33 6.71 -0.42 -11.82
N LEU A 34 7.49 -0.69 -10.78
CA LEU A 34 8.78 -0.04 -10.59
C LEU A 34 9.74 -0.37 -11.72
N GLU A 35 9.73 -1.61 -12.18
CA GLU A 35 10.54 -2.03 -13.31
C GLU A 35 10.12 -1.31 -14.60
N LEU A 36 8.80 -1.26 -14.89
CA LEU A 36 8.27 -0.54 -16.04
C LEU A 36 8.57 0.96 -15.98
N GLY A 37 8.51 1.53 -14.79
CA GLY A 37 8.85 2.94 -14.56
C GLY A 37 10.34 3.23 -14.59
N ARG A 38 11.19 2.21 -14.76
CA ARG A 38 12.65 2.35 -14.77
C ARG A 38 13.18 3.09 -13.55
N SER A 39 12.61 2.76 -12.38
CA SER A 39 13.02 3.39 -11.14
C SER A 39 14.50 3.10 -10.83
N ARG A 40 15.27 4.16 -10.49
CA ARG A 40 16.66 4.05 -10.06
C ARG A 40 16.83 4.23 -8.57
N LEU A 41 15.73 4.44 -7.85
CA LEU A 41 15.77 4.60 -6.40
C LEU A 41 16.05 3.26 -5.72
N LYS A 42 16.75 3.32 -4.59
CA LYS A 42 16.85 2.16 -3.71
C LYS A 42 15.51 2.00 -3.00
N VAL A 43 14.79 0.95 -3.35
CA VAL A 43 13.45 0.70 -2.85
C VAL A 43 13.43 -0.66 -2.18
N LYS A 44 12.89 -0.72 -0.97
CA LYS A 44 12.55 -1.97 -0.29
C LYS A 44 11.04 -2.10 -0.24
N ILE A 45 10.52 -3.21 -0.71
CA ILE A 45 9.08 -3.48 -0.77
C ILE A 45 8.75 -4.56 0.25
N THR A 46 7.81 -4.28 1.12
CA THR A 46 7.30 -5.23 2.10
C THR A 46 5.78 -5.29 2.00
N THR A 47 5.25 -6.48 1.77
CA THR A 47 3.80 -6.68 1.78
C THR A 47 3.36 -6.93 3.21
N LEU A 48 2.58 -6.02 3.77
CA LEU A 48 2.03 -6.17 5.12
C LEU A 48 0.75 -7.00 5.11
N MET A 49 -0.09 -6.75 4.13
CA MET A 49 -1.39 -7.42 3.96
C MET A 49 -1.89 -7.16 2.55
N LEU A 50 -2.87 -7.94 2.11
CA LEU A 50 -3.59 -7.71 0.86
C LEU A 50 -5.08 -7.68 1.17
N ILE A 51 -5.56 -6.52 1.62
CA ILE A 51 -6.92 -6.33 2.13
C ILE A 51 -7.60 -5.19 1.37
N ASP A 52 -8.89 -5.35 1.08
CA ASP A 52 -9.72 -4.26 0.65
C ASP A 52 -9.88 -3.28 1.82
N SER A 53 -9.74 -1.97 1.56
CA SER A 53 -9.79 -0.98 2.64
C SER A 53 -11.13 -0.94 3.35
N LEU A 54 -12.22 -1.35 2.70
CA LEU A 54 -13.52 -1.49 3.36
C LEU A 54 -13.51 -2.57 4.46
N GLU A 55 -12.64 -3.57 4.34
CA GLU A 55 -12.50 -4.66 5.31
C GLU A 55 -11.38 -4.40 6.33
N MET A 56 -10.64 -3.33 6.15
CA MET A 56 -9.54 -2.99 7.04
C MET A 56 -10.04 -2.57 8.43
N THR A 57 -9.48 -3.18 9.45
CA THR A 57 -9.83 -2.90 10.86
C THR A 57 -8.87 -1.88 11.48
N ASP A 58 -9.24 -1.37 12.66
CA ASP A 58 -8.34 -0.51 13.43
C ASP A 58 -7.07 -1.24 13.84
N GLY A 59 -7.16 -2.55 14.13
CA GLY A 59 -5.98 -3.38 14.41
C GLY A 59 -5.03 -3.44 13.22
N ASP A 60 -5.56 -3.54 12.00
CA ASP A 60 -4.75 -3.51 10.79
C ASP A 60 -4.03 -2.16 10.64
N ARG A 61 -4.70 -1.05 10.95
CA ARG A 61 -4.11 0.28 10.88
C ARG A 61 -3.02 0.47 11.93
N LEU A 62 -3.18 -0.09 13.12
CA LEU A 62 -2.15 -0.08 14.16
C LEU A 62 -0.93 -0.90 13.73
N LYS A 63 -1.14 -2.01 13.05
CA LYS A 63 -0.05 -2.82 12.48
C LYS A 63 0.75 -2.00 11.45
N ILE A 64 0.06 -1.27 10.57
CA ILE A 64 0.71 -0.38 9.60
C ILE A 64 1.55 0.67 10.34
N LEU A 65 1.00 1.28 11.38
CA LEU A 65 1.71 2.27 12.20
C LEU A 65 2.97 1.67 12.83
N ASP A 66 2.88 0.47 13.40
CA ASP A 66 4.02 -0.19 14.04
C ASP A 66 5.14 -0.45 13.02
N TYR A 67 4.81 -0.88 11.82
CA TYR A 67 5.82 -1.06 10.76
C TYR A 67 6.46 0.27 10.35
N CYS A 68 5.68 1.35 10.29
CA CYS A 68 6.22 2.67 10.00
C CYS A 68 7.17 3.16 11.08
N LYS A 69 6.86 2.89 12.35
CA LYS A 69 7.74 3.23 13.48
C LYS A 69 9.05 2.45 13.44
N SER A 70 8.98 1.17 13.08
CA SER A 70 10.12 0.25 13.10
C SER A 70 11.01 0.37 11.88
N ALA A 71 10.54 0.94 10.79
CA ALA A 71 11.31 1.07 9.58
C ALA A 71 12.48 2.04 9.76
N ASP A 72 13.64 1.68 9.23
CA ASP A 72 14.82 2.53 9.28
C ASP A 72 14.70 3.73 8.31
N GLU A 73 13.96 3.56 7.24
CA GLU A 73 13.77 4.58 6.22
C GLU A 73 12.93 5.74 6.76
N LYS A 74 13.28 6.95 6.36
CA LYS A 74 12.52 8.16 6.68
C LYS A 74 11.48 8.50 5.64
N GLN A 75 11.53 7.85 4.50
CA GLN A 75 10.59 8.03 3.39
C GLN A 75 9.84 6.73 3.16
N ILE A 76 8.53 6.77 3.34
CA ILE A 76 7.67 5.58 3.27
C ILE A 76 6.52 5.88 2.32
N VAL A 77 6.26 4.96 1.39
CA VAL A 77 5.08 4.97 0.54
C VAL A 77 4.22 3.77 0.92
N ILE A 78 2.94 3.99 1.11
CA ILE A 78 1.99 2.94 1.46
C ILE A 78 0.96 2.84 0.34
N THR A 79 0.83 1.67 -0.28
CA THR A 79 -0.27 1.41 -1.19
C THR A 79 -1.48 0.99 -0.36
N HIS A 80 -2.64 1.56 -0.66
CA HIS A 80 -3.83 1.45 0.17
C HIS A 80 -5.08 1.56 -0.70
N GLY A 81 -6.15 0.92 -0.28
CA GLY A 81 -7.44 1.13 -0.91
C GLY A 81 -7.96 2.55 -0.65
N THR A 82 -8.67 3.11 -1.62
CA THR A 82 -9.10 4.50 -1.54
C THR A 82 -10.28 4.74 -0.60
N ASP A 83 -11.07 3.72 -0.28
CA ASP A 83 -12.32 3.88 0.48
C ASP A 83 -12.09 4.39 1.91
N THR A 84 -11.05 3.89 2.59
CA THR A 84 -10.75 4.27 3.97
C THR A 84 -9.34 4.81 4.16
N MET A 85 -8.70 5.24 3.09
CA MET A 85 -7.34 5.78 3.12
C MET A 85 -7.20 6.94 4.12
N THR A 86 -8.19 7.81 4.19
CA THR A 86 -8.18 8.96 5.10
C THR A 86 -8.16 8.54 6.57
N LYS A 87 -8.80 7.43 6.91
CA LYS A 87 -8.75 6.91 8.29
C LYS A 87 -7.34 6.47 8.67
N THR A 88 -6.66 5.77 7.78
CA THR A 88 -5.27 5.35 7.99
C THR A 88 -4.35 6.56 8.05
N CYS A 89 -4.56 7.56 7.20
CA CYS A 89 -3.82 8.82 7.27
C CYS A 89 -3.97 9.48 8.64
N GLY A 90 -5.18 9.49 9.20
CA GLY A 90 -5.43 10.06 10.52
C GLY A 90 -4.66 9.35 11.62
N VAL A 91 -4.62 8.02 11.61
CA VAL A 91 -3.86 7.22 12.58
C VAL A 91 -2.36 7.56 12.52
N LEU A 92 -1.81 7.63 11.32
CA LEU A 92 -0.39 7.93 11.12
C LEU A 92 -0.05 9.37 11.48
N ALA A 93 -0.92 10.33 11.13
CA ALA A 93 -0.71 11.74 11.46
C ALA A 93 -0.72 11.98 12.97
N ASN A 94 -1.63 11.31 13.69
CA ASN A 94 -1.73 11.45 15.14
C ASN A 94 -0.49 10.90 15.87
N ALA A 95 0.23 9.97 15.28
CA ALA A 95 1.44 9.41 15.85
C ALA A 95 2.65 10.34 15.79
N LYS A 96 2.60 11.38 14.95
CA LYS A 96 3.64 12.42 14.82
C LYS A 96 5.04 11.85 14.60
N LEU A 97 5.15 10.87 13.71
CA LEU A 97 6.44 10.28 13.36
C LEU A 97 7.30 11.29 12.58
N LYS A 98 8.60 11.30 12.87
CA LYS A 98 9.55 12.15 12.13
C LYS A 98 9.93 11.51 10.79
N LYS A 99 8.91 11.24 9.97
CA LYS A 99 9.05 10.56 8.67
C LYS A 99 8.10 11.18 7.68
N THR A 100 8.47 11.11 6.41
CA THR A 100 7.58 11.47 5.32
C THR A 100 6.84 10.21 4.87
N ILE A 101 5.54 10.20 5.04
CA ILE A 101 4.70 9.05 4.71
C ILE A 101 3.65 9.48 3.71
N VAL A 102 3.61 8.80 2.57
CA VAL A 102 2.65 9.07 1.49
C VAL A 102 1.80 7.83 1.30
N LEU A 103 0.48 8.00 1.35
CA LEU A 103 -0.46 6.95 0.99
C LEU A 103 -0.93 7.17 -0.44
N THR A 104 -0.96 6.09 -1.21
CA THR A 104 -1.38 6.14 -2.61
C THR A 104 -2.21 4.92 -2.96
N GLY A 105 -3.07 5.06 -3.94
CA GLY A 105 -3.91 3.98 -4.41
C GLY A 105 -4.34 4.25 -5.85
N ALA A 106 -5.08 3.31 -6.41
CA ALA A 106 -5.61 3.41 -7.76
C ALA A 106 -7.10 3.08 -7.77
N MET A 107 -7.84 3.72 -8.67
CA MET A 107 -9.25 3.44 -8.88
C MET A 107 -9.45 2.24 -9.79
N ILE A 108 -8.46 1.93 -10.63
CA ILE A 108 -8.48 0.82 -11.58
C ILE A 108 -7.32 -0.12 -11.28
N PRO A 109 -7.54 -1.45 -11.25
CA PRO A 109 -6.45 -2.40 -11.04
C PRO A 109 -5.34 -2.26 -12.10
N TYR A 110 -4.11 -2.49 -11.71
CA TYR A 110 -2.95 -2.44 -12.61
C TYR A 110 -3.16 -3.36 -13.83
N LYS A 111 -3.71 -4.55 -13.62
CA LYS A 111 -3.93 -5.55 -14.68
C LYS A 111 -4.93 -5.09 -15.75
N PHE A 112 -5.72 -4.06 -15.49
CA PHE A 112 -6.66 -3.51 -16.46
C PHE A 112 -6.11 -2.26 -17.17
N GLY A 113 -5.12 -1.62 -16.58
CA GLY A 113 -4.58 -0.34 -17.04
C GLY A 113 -3.32 -0.42 -17.91
#